data_28d82de2850fcca355f86798941ca50e
#
_entry.id   28d82de2850fcca355f86798941ca50e
#
_cell.length_a   1.000
_cell.length_b   1.000
_cell.length_c   1.000
_cell.angle_alpha   90.00
_cell.angle_beta   90.00
_cell.angle_gamma   90.00
#
_symmetry.space_group_name_H-M   'P 1'
#
loop_
_entity.id
_entity.type
_entity.pdbx_description
1 polymer ?
#
loop_
_entity_poly.entity_id
_entity_poly.type
_entity_poly.pdbx_seq_one_letter_code
_entity_poly.pdbx_strand_id
1 'polypeptide(L)'
;MRLPPHFYAMVDTAGGHEPVALARMLLDAGATMMQLRLKDFGSRDFLAVACAIATLCHERGAMLIVNDRADIAMLASADGVHVGQEDLSLAAARQIIGAEKIIGVSTHTVEQALAAEKGGADYIGFGAIYTGGLKNVKNAQGLDRLRAVRAAVGIPIVAIGGITEVSMPEVLRAGADAVAIITDVVRAPDIRAKVQSILAARP
;
A
#
# COMPACT_ATOMS: atom_id res chain seq x y z
N MET A 1 11.64 9.35 4.65
CA MET A 1 11.48 7.88 4.47
C MET A 1 11.78 7.53 3.01
N ARG A 2 12.42 6.38 2.72
CA ARG A 2 12.47 5.84 1.35
C ARG A 2 11.49 4.67 1.27
N LEU A 3 10.52 4.76 0.37
CA LEU A 3 9.72 3.59 -0.01
C LEU A 3 10.63 2.52 -0.64
N PRO A 4 10.28 1.22 -0.51
CA PRO A 4 10.96 0.18 -1.26
C PRO A 4 10.86 0.47 -2.76
N PRO A 5 11.89 0.17 -3.54
CA PRO A 5 11.88 0.49 -4.96
C PRO A 5 10.73 -0.23 -5.68
N HIS A 6 9.88 0.57 -6.31
CA HIS A 6 8.88 0.24 -7.32
C HIS A 6 7.67 -0.59 -6.91
N PHE A 7 7.73 -1.47 -5.91
CA PHE A 7 6.61 -2.36 -5.55
C PHE A 7 6.23 -2.27 -4.07
N TYR A 8 4.95 -1.99 -3.84
CA TYR A 8 4.31 -1.99 -2.54
C TYR A 8 3.33 -3.17 -2.49
N ALA A 9 3.69 -4.23 -1.78
CA ALA A 9 2.92 -5.45 -1.74
C ALA A 9 1.60 -5.27 -0.95
N MET A 10 0.55 -5.98 -1.36
CA MET A 10 -0.75 -5.93 -0.69
C MET A 10 -1.16 -7.34 -0.24
N VAL A 11 -1.41 -7.49 1.05
CA VAL A 11 -2.06 -8.67 1.62
C VAL A 11 -3.55 -8.36 1.73
N ASP A 12 -4.33 -8.91 0.79
CA ASP A 12 -5.76 -8.67 0.64
C ASP A 12 -6.47 -10.02 0.38
N THR A 13 -7.72 -10.14 0.79
CA THR A 13 -8.51 -11.37 0.65
C THR A 13 -9.10 -11.60 -0.74
N ALA A 14 -8.95 -10.67 -1.66
CA ALA A 14 -9.54 -10.72 -3.01
C ALA A 14 -9.11 -11.90 -3.87
N GLY A 15 -7.97 -12.51 -3.59
CA GLY A 15 -7.47 -13.72 -4.25
C GLY A 15 -7.91 -15.03 -3.60
N GLY A 16 -8.64 -14.97 -2.48
CA GLY A 16 -9.05 -16.16 -1.72
C GLY A 16 -7.91 -16.82 -0.93
N HIS A 17 -6.75 -16.17 -0.83
CA HIS A 17 -5.61 -16.67 -0.06
C HIS A 17 -5.80 -16.42 1.43
N GLU A 18 -5.29 -17.35 2.25
CA GLU A 18 -5.13 -17.10 3.67
C GLU A 18 -4.06 -16.00 3.86
N PRO A 19 -4.34 -14.93 4.67
CA PRO A 19 -3.50 -13.74 4.72
C PRO A 19 -2.04 -14.00 5.13
N VAL A 20 -1.78 -14.86 6.13
CA VAL A 20 -0.42 -15.17 6.59
C VAL A 20 0.36 -15.97 5.53
N ALA A 21 -0.32 -16.90 4.85
CA ALA A 21 0.29 -17.65 3.75
C ALA A 21 0.64 -16.74 2.56
N LEU A 22 -0.25 -15.80 2.21
CA LEU A 22 0.02 -14.80 1.17
C LEU A 22 1.21 -13.91 1.55
N ALA A 23 1.23 -13.39 2.79
CA ALA A 23 2.35 -12.58 3.28
C ALA A 23 3.68 -13.32 3.17
N ARG A 24 3.71 -14.61 3.55
CA ARG A 24 4.90 -15.46 3.41
C ARG A 24 5.35 -15.59 1.96
N MET A 25 4.42 -15.86 1.03
CA MET A 25 4.74 -15.94 -0.42
C MET A 25 5.33 -14.64 -0.95
N LEU A 26 4.77 -13.48 -0.56
CA LEU A 26 5.25 -12.17 -0.97
C LEU A 26 6.67 -11.89 -0.42
N LEU A 27 6.91 -12.20 0.86
CA LEU A 27 8.23 -12.06 1.50
C LEU A 27 9.28 -12.98 0.85
N ASP A 28 8.93 -14.24 0.62
CA ASP A 28 9.81 -15.21 -0.04
C ASP A 28 10.13 -14.84 -1.49
N ALA A 29 9.27 -14.03 -2.13
CA ALA A 29 9.51 -13.46 -3.44
C ALA A 29 10.38 -12.19 -3.42
N GLY A 30 10.67 -11.63 -2.24
CA GLY A 30 11.53 -10.46 -2.06
C GLY A 30 10.81 -9.15 -1.76
N ALA A 31 9.52 -9.17 -1.43
CA ALA A 31 8.83 -7.96 -0.98
C ALA A 31 9.41 -7.46 0.34
N THR A 32 9.73 -6.17 0.43
CA THR A 32 10.35 -5.54 1.60
C THR A 32 9.40 -4.57 2.33
N MET A 33 8.21 -4.35 1.81
CA MET A 33 7.14 -3.60 2.44
C MET A 33 5.80 -4.13 1.97
N MET A 34 4.87 -4.29 2.90
CA MET A 34 3.52 -4.72 2.56
C MET A 34 2.46 -4.02 3.39
N GLN A 35 1.25 -3.93 2.82
CA GLN A 35 0.07 -3.46 3.54
C GLN A 35 -0.90 -4.62 3.77
N LEU A 36 -1.32 -4.78 5.01
CA LEU A 36 -2.37 -5.72 5.41
C LEU A 36 -3.73 -5.04 5.35
N ARG A 37 -4.61 -5.52 4.47
CA ARG A 37 -5.94 -4.97 4.24
C ARG A 37 -7.02 -6.06 4.36
N LEU A 38 -7.65 -6.14 5.52
CA LEU A 38 -8.69 -7.12 5.86
C LEU A 38 -10.00 -6.39 6.22
N LYS A 39 -10.85 -6.13 5.22
CA LYS A 39 -12.07 -5.32 5.43
C LYS A 39 -13.19 -6.07 6.14
N ASP A 40 -13.25 -7.39 6.00
CA ASP A 40 -14.35 -8.23 6.49
C ASP A 40 -13.97 -9.03 7.76
N PHE A 41 -12.85 -8.66 8.41
CA PHE A 41 -12.37 -9.33 9.62
C PHE A 41 -12.82 -8.60 10.88
N GLY A 42 -13.25 -9.37 11.89
CA GLY A 42 -13.45 -8.85 13.24
C GLY A 42 -12.11 -8.40 13.86
N SER A 43 -12.17 -7.44 14.80
CA SER A 43 -10.95 -6.85 15.37
C SER A 43 -10.00 -7.88 16.01
N ARG A 44 -10.56 -8.94 16.65
CA ARG A 44 -9.75 -10.01 17.27
C ARG A 44 -8.94 -10.77 16.23
N ASP A 45 -9.59 -11.20 15.16
CA ASP A 45 -8.95 -12.01 14.11
C ASP A 45 -8.00 -11.14 13.28
N PHE A 46 -8.36 -9.89 13.01
CA PHE A 46 -7.47 -8.94 12.36
C PHE A 46 -6.19 -8.73 13.18
N LEU A 47 -6.30 -8.52 14.50
CA LEU A 47 -5.13 -8.36 15.37
C LEU A 47 -4.25 -9.60 15.36
N ALA A 48 -4.83 -10.81 15.47
CA ALA A 48 -4.07 -12.05 15.44
C ALA A 48 -3.27 -12.20 14.14
N VAL A 49 -3.91 -11.93 12.98
CA VAL A 49 -3.25 -11.96 11.66
C VAL A 49 -2.18 -10.87 11.57
N ALA A 50 -2.46 -9.65 12.03
CA ALA A 50 -1.51 -8.55 12.00
C ALA A 50 -0.25 -8.85 12.82
N CYS A 51 -0.40 -9.42 14.03
CA CYS A 51 0.74 -9.85 14.88
C CYS A 51 1.59 -10.92 14.16
N ALA A 52 0.95 -11.93 13.57
CA ALA A 52 1.66 -12.99 12.87
C ALA A 52 2.46 -12.44 11.67
N ILE A 53 1.85 -11.54 10.88
CA ILE A 53 2.52 -10.95 9.71
C ILE A 53 3.61 -9.95 10.14
N ALA A 54 3.41 -9.17 11.21
CA ALA A 54 4.44 -8.29 11.74
C ALA A 54 5.71 -9.07 12.12
N THR A 55 5.55 -10.19 12.83
CA THR A 55 6.67 -11.09 13.17
C THR A 55 7.38 -11.56 11.91
N LEU A 56 6.63 -12.05 10.90
CA LEU A 56 7.22 -12.51 9.64
C LEU A 56 7.98 -11.41 8.88
N CYS A 57 7.45 -10.18 8.88
CA CYS A 57 8.11 -9.03 8.26
C CYS A 57 9.42 -8.71 8.99
N HIS A 58 9.40 -8.56 10.30
CA HIS A 58 10.57 -8.19 11.10
C HIS A 58 11.69 -9.24 11.01
N GLU A 59 11.35 -10.53 11.02
CA GLU A 59 12.33 -11.62 10.81
C GLU A 59 13.06 -11.53 9.47
N ARG A 60 12.48 -10.88 8.48
CA ARG A 60 13.03 -10.72 7.12
C ARG A 60 13.50 -9.30 6.79
N GLY A 61 13.49 -8.39 7.78
CA GLY A 61 13.84 -6.99 7.56
C GLY A 61 12.87 -6.24 6.64
N ALA A 62 11.62 -6.70 6.56
CA ALA A 62 10.54 -6.06 5.82
C ALA A 62 9.63 -5.24 6.74
N MET A 63 8.86 -4.32 6.18
CA MET A 63 7.94 -3.44 6.90
C MET A 63 6.48 -3.86 6.70
N LEU A 64 5.70 -3.81 7.80
CA LEU A 64 4.25 -3.99 7.76
C LEU A 64 3.53 -2.66 8.00
N ILE A 65 2.63 -2.32 7.09
CA ILE A 65 1.65 -1.24 7.23
C ILE A 65 0.26 -1.85 7.41
N VAL A 66 -0.49 -1.41 8.41
CA VAL A 66 -1.87 -1.85 8.63
C VAL A 66 -2.83 -0.85 7.98
N ASN A 67 -3.81 -1.34 7.24
CA ASN A 67 -4.81 -0.48 6.59
C ASN A 67 -5.91 -0.06 7.58
N ASP A 68 -6.29 1.22 7.61
CA ASP A 68 -7.38 1.88 8.35
C ASP A 68 -7.25 1.84 9.89
N ARG A 69 -6.68 0.83 10.49
CA ARG A 69 -6.74 0.50 11.91
C ARG A 69 -5.44 0.85 12.65
N ALA A 70 -5.33 2.11 13.08
CA ALA A 70 -4.18 2.60 13.84
C ALA A 70 -3.99 1.87 15.20
N ASP A 71 -5.08 1.48 15.84
CA ASP A 71 -5.10 0.68 17.07
C ASP A 71 -4.48 -0.73 16.84
N ILE A 72 -4.87 -1.40 15.77
CA ILE A 72 -4.30 -2.71 15.38
C ILE A 72 -2.81 -2.55 15.00
N ALA A 73 -2.45 -1.48 14.27
CA ALA A 73 -1.07 -1.21 13.93
C ALA A 73 -0.17 -1.11 15.18
N MET A 74 -0.65 -0.41 16.21
CA MET A 74 0.07 -0.29 17.49
C MET A 74 0.17 -1.63 18.22
N LEU A 75 -0.96 -2.32 18.40
CA LEU A 75 -1.02 -3.57 19.15
C LEU A 75 -0.22 -4.69 18.49
N ALA A 76 -0.16 -4.72 17.17
CA ALA A 76 0.62 -5.69 16.39
C ALA A 76 2.10 -5.30 16.25
N SER A 77 2.54 -4.16 16.79
CA SER A 77 3.88 -3.61 16.58
C SER A 77 4.23 -3.41 15.10
N ALA A 78 3.24 -3.15 14.24
CA ALA A 78 3.47 -2.84 12.84
C ALA A 78 4.29 -1.55 12.68
N ASP A 79 4.92 -1.38 11.51
CA ASP A 79 5.78 -0.22 11.23
C ASP A 79 4.98 1.05 10.92
N GLY A 80 3.70 0.90 10.59
CA GLY A 80 2.83 2.05 10.34
C GLY A 80 1.39 1.71 10.06
N VAL A 81 0.63 2.75 9.70
CA VAL A 81 -0.77 2.68 9.30
C VAL A 81 -0.99 3.42 7.98
N HIS A 82 -1.94 2.96 7.19
CA HIS A 82 -2.42 3.67 6.01
C HIS A 82 -3.91 4.00 6.20
N VAL A 83 -4.26 5.28 6.14
CA VAL A 83 -5.64 5.76 6.36
C VAL A 83 -6.25 6.35 5.08
N GLY A 84 -7.55 6.14 4.90
CA GLY A 84 -8.34 6.77 3.84
C GLY A 84 -8.95 8.10 4.27
N GLN A 85 -9.73 8.71 3.37
CA GLN A 85 -10.36 10.01 3.59
C GLN A 85 -11.53 9.96 4.58
N GLU A 86 -12.12 8.77 4.79
CA GLU A 86 -13.26 8.54 5.69
C GLU A 86 -12.84 7.86 7.00
N ASP A 87 -11.55 7.53 7.15
CA ASP A 87 -10.99 6.91 8.34
C ASP A 87 -10.57 7.97 9.38
N LEU A 88 -9.79 7.58 10.37
CA LEU A 88 -9.19 8.53 11.31
C LEU A 88 -8.38 9.60 10.56
N SER A 89 -8.50 10.84 10.98
CA SER A 89 -7.66 11.90 10.45
C SER A 89 -6.17 11.58 10.67
N LEU A 90 -5.30 12.09 9.80
CA LEU A 90 -3.85 11.94 9.93
C LEU A 90 -3.35 12.34 11.33
N ALA A 91 -3.87 13.45 11.88
CA ALA A 91 -3.52 13.91 13.22
C ALA A 91 -3.95 12.92 14.32
N ALA A 92 -5.17 12.37 14.22
CA ALA A 92 -5.65 11.37 15.17
C ALA A 92 -4.87 10.05 15.07
N ALA A 93 -4.57 9.59 13.85
CA ALA A 93 -3.73 8.42 13.63
C ALA A 93 -2.34 8.62 14.23
N ARG A 94 -1.73 9.80 14.04
CA ARG A 94 -0.41 10.16 14.61
C ARG A 94 -0.42 10.15 16.14
N GLN A 95 -1.50 10.59 16.79
CA GLN A 95 -1.65 10.51 18.25
C GLN A 95 -1.65 9.04 18.75
N ILE A 96 -2.23 8.13 17.99
CA ILE A 96 -2.30 6.71 18.36
C ILE A 96 -0.96 6.02 18.14
N ILE A 97 -0.34 6.17 16.95
CA ILE A 97 0.84 5.37 16.60
C ILE A 97 2.17 6.02 16.98
N GLY A 98 2.17 7.27 17.46
CA GLY A 98 3.37 8.01 17.84
C GLY A 98 4.13 8.63 16.66
N ALA A 99 5.19 9.39 16.96
CA ALA A 99 5.94 10.18 15.99
C ALA A 99 6.81 9.34 15.04
N GLU A 100 7.28 8.18 15.49
CA GLU A 100 8.30 7.39 14.78
C GLU A 100 7.73 6.43 13.73
N LYS A 101 6.43 6.10 13.82
CA LYS A 101 5.80 5.17 12.91
C LYS A 101 5.31 5.85 11.64
N ILE A 102 5.23 5.08 10.57
CA ILE A 102 4.86 5.53 9.22
C ILE A 102 3.36 5.77 9.11
N ILE A 103 2.94 6.88 8.54
CA ILE A 103 1.55 7.11 8.13
C ILE A 103 1.46 7.37 6.63
N GLY A 104 0.75 6.49 5.93
CA GLY A 104 0.31 6.73 4.56
C GLY A 104 -1.12 7.28 4.52
N VAL A 105 -1.42 8.10 3.53
CA VAL A 105 -2.77 8.66 3.33
C VAL A 105 -3.25 8.42 1.90
N SER A 106 -4.45 7.82 1.75
CA SER A 106 -5.11 7.70 0.45
C SER A 106 -5.54 9.07 -0.08
N THR A 107 -5.23 9.39 -1.33
CA THR A 107 -5.59 10.66 -1.98
C THR A 107 -6.14 10.43 -3.39
N HIS A 108 -7.01 11.32 -3.83
CA HIS A 108 -7.69 11.25 -5.13
C HIS A 108 -7.60 12.57 -5.92
N THR A 109 -7.12 13.65 -5.29
CA THR A 109 -6.95 14.96 -5.91
C THR A 109 -5.62 15.58 -5.48
N VAL A 110 -5.18 16.63 -6.19
CA VAL A 110 -3.97 17.40 -5.85
C VAL A 110 -4.14 18.08 -4.48
N GLU A 111 -5.33 18.60 -4.19
CA GLU A 111 -5.63 19.28 -2.93
C GLU A 111 -5.50 18.31 -1.74
N GLN A 112 -6.00 17.08 -1.86
CA GLN A 112 -5.84 16.04 -0.84
C GLN A 112 -4.38 15.65 -0.66
N ALA A 113 -3.61 15.56 -1.74
CA ALA A 113 -2.18 15.24 -1.68
C ALA A 113 -1.40 16.34 -0.94
N LEU A 114 -1.65 17.61 -1.27
CA LEU A 114 -1.05 18.77 -0.57
C LEU A 114 -1.45 18.83 0.91
N ALA A 115 -2.72 18.54 1.22
CA ALA A 115 -3.20 18.51 2.61
C ALA A 115 -2.53 17.37 3.40
N ALA A 116 -2.36 16.18 2.81
CA ALA A 116 -1.67 15.07 3.43
C ALA A 116 -0.19 15.39 3.71
N GLU A 117 0.53 15.96 2.74
CA GLU A 117 1.93 16.38 2.92
C GLU A 117 2.06 17.45 4.03
N LYS A 118 1.23 18.49 3.97
CA LYS A 118 1.21 19.55 5.00
C LYS A 118 0.87 19.00 6.38
N GLY A 119 0.01 17.98 6.44
CA GLY A 119 -0.38 17.30 7.68
C GLY A 119 0.69 16.37 8.25
N GLY A 120 1.80 16.13 7.55
CA GLY A 120 2.91 15.28 8.00
C GLY A 120 2.71 13.80 7.66
N ALA A 121 2.03 13.47 6.55
CA ALA A 121 2.03 12.13 5.99
C ALA A 121 3.44 11.75 5.51
N ASP A 122 3.83 10.50 5.73
CA ASP A 122 5.13 9.98 5.29
C ASP A 122 5.13 9.60 3.80
N TYR A 123 3.96 9.23 3.27
CA TYR A 123 3.71 8.98 1.86
C TYR A 123 2.22 9.11 1.56
N ILE A 124 1.87 9.22 0.29
CA ILE A 124 0.48 9.15 -0.17
C ILE A 124 0.23 7.94 -1.06
N GLY A 125 -0.97 7.37 -0.95
CA GLY A 125 -1.54 6.49 -1.96
C GLY A 125 -2.35 7.32 -2.95
N PHE A 126 -2.07 7.23 -4.25
CA PHE A 126 -2.81 7.97 -5.27
C PHE A 126 -3.48 7.03 -6.27
N GLY A 127 -4.78 7.16 -6.44
CA GLY A 127 -5.56 6.32 -7.38
C GLY A 127 -7.08 6.55 -7.31
N ALA A 128 -7.83 5.76 -8.07
CA ALA A 128 -7.35 4.66 -8.93
C ALA A 128 -6.78 5.19 -10.25
N ILE A 129 -5.60 4.70 -10.66
CA ILE A 129 -4.95 5.16 -11.91
C ILE A 129 -5.74 4.71 -13.14
N TYR A 130 -6.17 3.44 -13.16
CA TYR A 130 -6.95 2.87 -14.24
C TYR A 130 -8.31 2.36 -13.72
N THR A 131 -9.26 2.21 -14.62
CA THR A 131 -10.51 1.49 -14.37
C THR A 131 -10.23 -0.01 -14.30
N GLY A 132 -10.95 -0.72 -13.42
CA GLY A 132 -10.71 -2.14 -13.17
C GLY A 132 -10.03 -2.38 -11.83
N GLY A 133 -9.85 -3.64 -11.45
CA GLY A 133 -9.37 -4.03 -10.13
C GLY A 133 -10.51 -4.33 -9.16
N LEU A 134 -10.23 -4.28 -7.85
CA LEU A 134 -11.16 -4.69 -6.80
C LEU A 134 -12.35 -3.75 -6.61
N LYS A 135 -12.16 -2.47 -6.88
CA LYS A 135 -13.24 -1.48 -6.85
C LYS A 135 -13.63 -1.15 -8.28
N ASN A 136 -14.93 -1.23 -8.57
CA ASN A 136 -15.47 -0.82 -9.86
C ASN A 136 -15.48 0.72 -9.94
N VAL A 137 -14.32 1.32 -10.19
CA VAL A 137 -14.15 2.77 -10.24
C VAL A 137 -14.63 3.27 -11.59
N LYS A 138 -15.70 4.07 -11.57
CA LYS A 138 -16.28 4.65 -12.79
C LYS A 138 -15.35 5.65 -13.49
N ASN A 139 -14.53 6.38 -12.72
CA ASN A 139 -13.62 7.41 -13.21
C ASN A 139 -12.20 7.15 -12.69
N ALA A 140 -11.30 6.74 -13.58
CA ALA A 140 -9.88 6.63 -13.28
C ALA A 140 -9.23 8.02 -13.22
N GLN A 141 -8.18 8.15 -12.42
CA GLN A 141 -7.41 9.40 -12.32
C GLN A 141 -6.49 9.60 -13.53
N GLY A 142 -5.95 8.51 -14.08
CA GLY A 142 -5.05 8.55 -15.22
C GLY A 142 -3.65 9.09 -14.90
N LEU A 143 -2.76 8.99 -15.86
CA LEU A 143 -1.36 9.39 -15.70
C LEU A 143 -1.17 10.91 -15.63
N ASP A 144 -2.01 11.69 -16.28
CA ASP A 144 -1.88 13.16 -16.28
C ASP A 144 -2.16 13.73 -14.89
N ARG A 145 -3.16 13.21 -14.17
CA ARG A 145 -3.41 13.59 -12.79
C ARG A 145 -2.29 13.12 -11.85
N LEU A 146 -1.71 11.94 -12.09
CA LEU A 146 -0.55 11.48 -11.34
C LEU A 146 0.64 12.44 -11.53
N ARG A 147 0.93 12.88 -12.76
CA ARG A 147 1.96 13.90 -13.04
C ARG A 147 1.69 15.21 -12.32
N ALA A 148 0.43 15.66 -12.30
CA ALA A 148 0.05 16.88 -11.60
C ALA A 148 0.26 16.75 -10.07
N VAL A 149 -0.10 15.60 -9.48
CA VAL A 149 0.17 15.32 -8.06
C VAL A 149 1.67 15.29 -7.80
N ARG A 150 2.47 14.60 -8.64
CA ARG A 150 3.92 14.56 -8.47
C ARG A 150 4.56 15.95 -8.53
N ALA A 151 4.06 16.83 -9.40
CA ALA A 151 4.55 18.21 -9.48
C ALA A 151 4.18 19.06 -8.25
N ALA A 152 3.12 18.69 -7.53
CA ALA A 152 2.61 19.45 -6.39
C ALA A 152 3.22 19.05 -5.05
N VAL A 153 3.62 17.77 -4.85
CA VAL A 153 4.12 17.26 -3.56
C VAL A 153 5.52 16.71 -3.66
N GLY A 154 6.29 16.78 -2.56
CA GLY A 154 7.65 16.23 -2.46
C GLY A 154 7.71 14.84 -1.82
N ILE A 155 6.67 14.45 -1.06
CA ILE A 155 6.63 13.14 -0.40
C ILE A 155 6.42 11.99 -1.38
N PRO A 156 6.81 10.76 -1.00
CA PRO A 156 6.63 9.57 -1.85
C PRO A 156 5.19 9.31 -2.25
N ILE A 157 5.00 8.82 -3.49
CA ILE A 157 3.69 8.48 -4.07
C ILE A 157 3.65 6.98 -4.37
N VAL A 158 2.71 6.26 -3.76
CA VAL A 158 2.32 4.90 -4.14
C VAL A 158 1.10 4.98 -5.06
N ALA A 159 1.28 4.69 -6.33
CA ALA A 159 0.14 4.64 -7.26
C ALA A 159 -0.62 3.31 -7.13
N ILE A 160 -1.96 3.37 -7.18
CA ILE A 160 -2.81 2.19 -7.00
C ILE A 160 -4.04 2.24 -7.93
N GLY A 161 -4.62 1.08 -8.19
CA GLY A 161 -5.91 0.90 -8.88
C GLY A 161 -5.75 0.58 -10.36
N GLY A 162 -6.09 -0.67 -10.72
CA GLY A 162 -6.05 -1.19 -12.08
C GLY A 162 -4.65 -1.35 -12.68
N ILE A 163 -3.59 -1.15 -11.90
CA ILE A 163 -2.21 -1.29 -12.34
C ILE A 163 -1.86 -2.77 -12.46
N THR A 164 -1.16 -3.12 -13.51
CA THR A 164 -0.61 -4.46 -13.77
C THR A 164 0.91 -4.38 -13.94
N GLU A 165 1.57 -5.52 -13.96
CA GLU A 165 2.99 -5.60 -14.29
C GLU A 165 3.32 -4.89 -15.62
N VAL A 166 2.47 -5.04 -16.62
CA VAL A 166 2.66 -4.44 -17.95
C VAL A 166 2.56 -2.90 -17.91
N SER A 167 1.62 -2.36 -17.13
CA SER A 167 1.42 -0.90 -17.05
C SER A 167 2.31 -0.23 -16.00
N MET A 168 2.95 -0.98 -15.11
CA MET A 168 3.81 -0.44 -14.04
C MET A 168 4.89 0.52 -14.55
N PRO A 169 5.67 0.23 -15.63
CA PRO A 169 6.75 1.11 -16.05
C PRO A 169 6.27 2.51 -16.46
N GLU A 170 5.10 2.64 -17.09
CA GLU A 170 4.57 3.95 -17.46
C GLU A 170 4.07 4.74 -16.25
N VAL A 171 3.50 4.06 -15.24
CA VAL A 171 3.05 4.67 -13.99
C VAL A 171 4.25 5.23 -13.20
N LEU A 172 5.34 4.48 -13.12
CA LEU A 172 6.59 4.94 -12.47
C LEU A 172 7.18 6.14 -13.21
N ARG A 173 7.25 6.08 -14.56
CA ARG A 173 7.69 7.25 -15.38
C ARG A 173 6.78 8.46 -15.25
N ALA A 174 5.51 8.27 -14.90
CA ALA A 174 4.59 9.37 -14.64
C ALA A 174 4.77 10.02 -13.26
N GLY A 175 5.68 9.50 -12.42
CA GLY A 175 6.10 10.13 -11.16
C GLY A 175 5.69 9.39 -9.90
N ALA A 176 5.19 8.15 -9.98
CA ALA A 176 5.04 7.30 -8.81
C ALA A 176 6.42 6.79 -8.35
N ASP A 177 6.64 6.73 -7.04
CA ASP A 177 7.83 6.12 -6.43
C ASP A 177 7.69 4.60 -6.30
N ALA A 178 6.45 4.13 -6.12
CA ALA A 178 6.09 2.73 -6.09
C ALA A 178 4.66 2.52 -6.62
N VAL A 179 4.35 1.26 -6.94
CA VAL A 179 3.01 0.84 -7.34
C VAL A 179 2.47 -0.25 -6.42
N ALA A 180 1.19 -0.19 -6.09
CA ALA A 180 0.44 -1.26 -5.44
C ALA A 180 -0.35 -2.04 -6.49
N ILE A 181 0.05 -3.30 -6.72
CA ILE A 181 -0.59 -4.22 -7.67
C ILE A 181 -1.28 -5.31 -6.86
N ILE A 182 -2.62 -5.36 -6.89
CA ILE A 182 -3.37 -6.35 -6.12
C ILE A 182 -3.81 -7.50 -7.02
N THR A 183 -4.80 -7.26 -7.87
CA THR A 183 -5.49 -8.32 -8.62
C THR A 183 -4.57 -9.13 -9.54
N ASP A 184 -3.64 -8.46 -10.21
CA ASP A 184 -2.67 -9.09 -11.12
C ASP A 184 -1.65 -9.99 -10.37
N VAL A 185 -1.38 -9.67 -9.09
CA VAL A 185 -0.51 -10.48 -8.23
C VAL A 185 -1.30 -11.62 -7.59
N VAL A 186 -2.40 -11.33 -6.86
CA VAL A 186 -3.08 -12.35 -6.05
C VAL A 186 -3.83 -13.38 -6.88
N ARG A 187 -4.08 -13.12 -8.16
CA ARG A 187 -4.68 -14.07 -9.11
C ARG A 187 -3.68 -14.73 -10.05
N ALA A 188 -2.40 -14.43 -9.92
CA ALA A 188 -1.38 -15.07 -10.72
C ALA A 188 -1.29 -16.58 -10.39
N PRO A 189 -1.11 -17.46 -11.39
CA PRO A 189 -0.91 -18.89 -11.17
C PRO A 189 0.31 -19.19 -10.29
N ASP A 190 1.34 -18.36 -10.39
CA ASP A 190 2.55 -18.37 -9.55
C ASP A 190 2.81 -16.96 -9.04
N ILE A 191 2.38 -16.69 -7.80
CA ILE A 191 2.56 -15.39 -7.13
C ILE A 191 4.04 -15.05 -6.96
N ARG A 192 4.88 -16.05 -6.61
CA ARG A 192 6.31 -15.83 -6.40
C ARG A 192 6.98 -15.35 -7.70
N ALA A 193 6.78 -16.08 -8.79
CA ALA A 193 7.34 -15.70 -10.09
C ALA A 193 6.83 -14.31 -10.54
N LYS A 194 5.53 -14.03 -10.34
CA LYS A 194 4.93 -12.73 -10.65
C LYS A 194 5.60 -11.60 -9.88
N VAL A 195 5.77 -11.73 -8.57
CA VAL A 195 6.40 -10.70 -7.73
C VAL A 195 7.88 -10.52 -8.08
N GLN A 196 8.61 -11.61 -8.33
CA GLN A 196 10.00 -11.53 -8.77
C GLN A 196 10.16 -10.80 -10.11
N SER A 197 9.24 -11.05 -11.05
CA SER A 197 9.21 -10.34 -12.33
C SER A 197 8.95 -8.84 -12.15
N ILE A 198 7.97 -8.47 -11.30
CA ILE A 198 7.68 -7.07 -10.94
C ILE A 198 8.91 -6.39 -10.31
N LEU A 199 9.58 -7.06 -9.36
CA LEU A 199 10.77 -6.52 -8.68
C LEU A 199 11.99 -6.39 -9.62
N ALA A 200 12.10 -7.24 -10.63
CA ALA A 200 13.16 -7.18 -11.64
C ALA A 200 12.90 -6.12 -12.72
N ALA A 201 11.64 -5.71 -12.92
CA ALA A 201 11.30 -4.70 -13.90
C ALA A 201 11.89 -3.34 -13.52
N ARG A 202 12.54 -2.68 -14.46
CA ARG A 202 13.08 -1.32 -14.30
C ARG A 202 12.17 -0.34 -15.04
N PRO A 203 11.91 0.89 -14.48
CA PRO A 203 11.13 1.92 -15.15
C PRO A 203 11.78 2.45 -16.43
#